data_1f6db5cb787820dd555d59b328af11fb
#
_entry.id   1f6db5cb787820dd555d59b328af11fb
#
_cell.length_a   1.000
_cell.length_b   1.000
_cell.length_c   1.000
_cell.angle_alpha   90.00
_cell.angle_beta   90.00
_cell.angle_gamma   90.00
#
_symmetry.space_group_name_H-M   'P 1'
#
loop_
_entity.id
_entity.type
_entity.pdbx_description
1 polymer ?
#
loop_
_entity_poly.entity_id
_entity_poly.type
_entity_poly.pdbx_seq_one_letter_code
_entity_poly.pdbx_strand_id
1 'polypeptide(L)'
;GFKLSYTNTGQNEDFKKYQSKMNIIIDYFKETMESKVSKKAVDYLNSRGFDSEDIKKYNVSFIDSDVEKFQKYCKKNEINNQDLKRLGFMSSNGNFLFKNRILFPILNIRTETVAFGGRALDDFGPKYLNSSESLLYKKNKNLYFTTDFISSIKKKGYVFLVEGYFDV
;
A
#
# COMPACT_ATOMS: atom_id res chain seq x y z
N GLY A 1 -18.16 34.12 11.97
CA GLY A 1 -16.90 33.81 11.27
C GLY A 1 -16.29 32.56 11.84
N PHE A 2 -16.00 31.56 11.01
CA PHE A 2 -15.27 30.35 11.40
C PHE A 2 -13.80 30.73 11.66
N LYS A 3 -13.33 30.57 12.91
CA LYS A 3 -11.90 30.60 13.21
C LYS A 3 -11.28 29.26 12.81
N LEU A 4 -10.51 29.24 11.71
CA LEU A 4 -9.60 28.15 11.41
C LEU A 4 -8.47 28.17 12.44
N SER A 5 -8.51 27.26 13.41
CA SER A 5 -7.37 27.03 14.30
C SER A 5 -6.38 26.11 13.56
N TYR A 6 -5.26 26.65 13.10
CA TYR A 6 -4.11 25.89 12.63
C TYR A 6 -3.32 25.38 13.85
N THR A 7 -3.76 24.27 14.41
CA THR A 7 -2.95 23.53 15.39
C THR A 7 -2.51 22.24 14.72
N ASN A 8 -1.24 22.17 14.26
CA ASN A 8 -0.40 20.98 14.27
C ASN A 8 0.78 21.06 13.29
N THR A 9 1.74 21.94 13.54
CA THR A 9 3.03 21.89 12.85
C THR A 9 3.73 20.53 13.06
N GLY A 10 3.72 19.98 14.27
CA GLY A 10 4.36 18.69 14.57
C GLY A 10 3.70 17.47 13.88
N GLN A 11 2.36 17.41 13.83
CA GLN A 11 1.67 16.31 13.12
C GLN A 11 1.91 16.36 11.61
N ASN A 12 2.10 17.54 11.04
CA ASN A 12 2.37 17.70 9.61
C ASN A 12 3.82 17.30 9.27
N GLU A 13 4.78 17.54 10.15
CA GLU A 13 6.17 17.11 10.00
C GLU A 13 6.29 15.59 10.12
N ASP A 14 5.65 14.98 11.12
CA ASP A 14 5.60 13.53 11.26
C ASP A 14 4.94 12.88 10.04
N PHE A 15 3.83 13.41 9.55
CA PHE A 15 3.18 12.89 8.34
C PHE A 15 4.14 12.91 7.14
N LYS A 16 4.81 14.02 6.86
CA LYS A 16 5.77 14.14 5.76
C LYS A 16 6.93 13.17 5.90
N LYS A 17 7.49 13.05 7.11
CA LYS A 17 8.57 12.12 7.42
C LYS A 17 8.17 10.67 7.13
N TYR A 18 6.99 10.24 7.60
CA TYR A 18 6.52 8.87 7.37
C TYR A 18 6.05 8.63 5.95
N GLN A 19 5.54 9.65 5.25
CA GLN A 19 5.23 9.56 3.83
C GLN A 19 6.52 9.37 2.99
N SER A 20 7.61 10.06 3.33
CA SER A 20 8.92 9.85 2.69
C SER A 20 9.42 8.42 2.90
N LYS A 21 9.34 7.88 4.12
CA LYS A 21 9.69 6.47 4.40
C LYS A 21 8.78 5.48 3.65
N MET A 22 7.49 5.78 3.52
CA MET A 22 6.55 4.97 2.73
C MET A 22 6.98 4.92 1.26
N ASN A 23 7.40 6.03 0.67
CA ASN A 23 7.86 6.08 -0.71
C ASN A 23 9.11 5.20 -0.93
N ILE A 24 10.06 5.21 0.00
CA ILE A 24 11.24 4.32 -0.05
C ILE A 24 10.81 2.84 -0.04
N ILE A 25 9.81 2.49 0.76
CA ILE A 25 9.27 1.12 0.81
C ILE A 25 8.57 0.75 -0.49
N ILE A 26 7.83 1.68 -1.09
CA ILE A 26 7.16 1.50 -2.38
C ILE A 26 8.18 1.17 -3.47
N ASP A 27 9.31 1.86 -3.50
CA ASP A 27 10.35 1.62 -4.49
C ASP A 27 10.90 0.19 -4.39
N TYR A 28 11.15 -0.30 -3.17
CA TYR A 28 11.54 -1.71 -2.96
C TYR A 28 10.49 -2.70 -3.50
N PHE A 29 9.21 -2.45 -3.25
CA PHE A 29 8.16 -3.35 -3.71
C PHE A 29 8.00 -3.34 -5.23
N LYS A 30 8.21 -2.19 -5.87
CA LYS A 30 8.24 -2.06 -7.34
C LYS A 30 9.43 -2.83 -7.93
N GLU A 31 10.63 -2.64 -7.40
CA GLU A 31 11.82 -3.39 -7.81
C GLU A 31 11.62 -4.90 -7.64
N THR A 32 10.99 -5.33 -6.53
CA THR A 32 10.68 -6.74 -6.31
C THR A 32 9.70 -7.25 -7.36
N MET A 33 8.69 -6.46 -7.73
CA MET A 33 7.70 -6.82 -8.75
C MET A 33 8.33 -6.99 -10.14
N GLU A 34 9.34 -6.21 -10.48
CA GLU A 34 10.08 -6.29 -11.75
C GLU A 34 11.12 -7.42 -11.76
N SER A 35 11.38 -8.04 -10.62
CA SER A 35 12.40 -9.09 -10.47
C SER A 35 11.83 -10.49 -10.80
N LYS A 36 12.75 -11.46 -11.01
CA LYS A 36 12.35 -12.86 -11.27
C LYS A 36 11.56 -13.53 -10.15
N VAL A 37 11.67 -13.04 -8.90
CA VAL A 37 10.95 -13.61 -7.75
C VAL A 37 9.46 -13.36 -7.82
N SER A 38 9.01 -12.34 -8.56
CA SER A 38 7.60 -11.98 -8.74
C SER A 38 6.86 -12.84 -9.77
N LYS A 39 7.52 -13.79 -10.46
CA LYS A 39 6.90 -14.55 -11.55
C LYS A 39 5.52 -15.11 -11.19
N LYS A 40 5.38 -15.74 -10.02
CA LYS A 40 4.08 -16.27 -9.56
C LYS A 40 3.02 -15.18 -9.38
N ALA A 41 3.44 -13.99 -8.93
CA ALA A 41 2.54 -12.85 -8.77
C ALA A 41 2.07 -12.32 -10.13
N VAL A 42 2.99 -12.20 -11.09
CA VAL A 42 2.67 -11.79 -12.48
C VAL A 42 1.75 -12.79 -13.13
N ASP A 43 2.07 -14.09 -13.07
CA ASP A 43 1.24 -15.15 -13.65
C ASP A 43 -0.19 -15.14 -13.04
N TYR A 44 -0.28 -14.93 -11.73
CA TYR A 44 -1.58 -14.78 -11.06
C TYR A 44 -2.34 -13.54 -11.54
N LEU A 45 -1.69 -12.37 -11.64
CA LEU A 45 -2.31 -11.13 -12.13
C LEU A 45 -2.78 -11.29 -13.59
N ASN A 46 -1.96 -11.89 -14.44
CA ASN A 46 -2.34 -12.19 -15.84
C ASN A 46 -3.58 -13.09 -15.91
N SER A 47 -3.68 -14.11 -15.05
CA SER A 47 -4.86 -14.98 -14.97
C SER A 47 -6.12 -14.25 -14.51
N ARG A 48 -5.96 -13.07 -13.90
CA ARG A 48 -7.05 -12.18 -13.46
C ARG A 48 -7.34 -11.05 -14.45
N GLY A 49 -6.67 -11.04 -15.61
CA GLY A 49 -6.88 -10.06 -16.67
C GLY A 49 -6.01 -8.81 -16.59
N PHE A 50 -5.05 -8.75 -15.64
CA PHE A 50 -4.10 -7.65 -15.55
C PHE A 50 -2.91 -7.93 -16.47
N ASP A 51 -2.58 -7.01 -17.33
CA ASP A 51 -1.35 -7.02 -18.11
C ASP A 51 -0.23 -6.21 -17.45
N SER A 52 0.92 -6.10 -18.12
CA SER A 52 2.07 -5.36 -17.60
C SER A 52 1.83 -3.84 -17.52
N GLU A 53 0.94 -3.29 -18.33
CA GLU A 53 0.57 -1.87 -18.30
C GLU A 53 -0.34 -1.59 -17.12
N ASP A 54 -1.31 -2.49 -16.84
CA ASP A 54 -2.17 -2.41 -15.67
C ASP A 54 -1.38 -2.49 -14.37
N ILE A 55 -0.44 -3.43 -14.27
CA ILE A 55 0.43 -3.59 -13.10
C ILE A 55 1.17 -2.27 -12.81
N LYS A 56 1.72 -1.63 -13.83
CA LYS A 56 2.41 -0.34 -13.71
C LYS A 56 1.44 0.79 -13.41
N LYS A 57 0.34 0.89 -14.16
CA LYS A 57 -0.67 1.94 -14.02
C LYS A 57 -1.24 2.00 -12.61
N TYR A 58 -1.57 0.85 -12.04
CA TYR A 58 -2.16 0.76 -10.69
C TYR A 58 -1.12 0.61 -9.58
N ASN A 59 0.18 0.68 -9.92
CA ASN A 59 1.28 0.50 -8.98
C ASN A 59 1.15 -0.79 -8.15
N VAL A 60 0.62 -1.85 -8.77
CA VAL A 60 0.56 -3.16 -8.13
C VAL A 60 1.98 -3.66 -7.91
N SER A 61 2.26 -4.15 -6.74
CA SER A 61 3.60 -4.55 -6.34
C SER A 61 3.58 -5.90 -5.64
N PHE A 62 4.76 -6.39 -5.26
CA PHE A 62 4.89 -7.70 -4.65
C PHE A 62 5.91 -7.68 -3.52
N ILE A 63 5.63 -8.44 -2.48
CA ILE A 63 6.59 -8.76 -1.44
C ILE A 63 6.81 -10.28 -1.38
N ASP A 64 8.07 -10.67 -1.47
CA ASP A 64 8.53 -12.05 -1.40
C ASP A 64 8.30 -12.67 0.00
N SER A 65 8.45 -13.98 0.06
CA SER A 65 8.51 -14.74 1.31
C SER A 65 9.75 -14.43 2.15
N ASP A 66 10.85 -14.00 1.53
CA ASP A 66 12.11 -13.59 2.18
C ASP A 66 12.01 -12.16 2.74
N VAL A 67 11.36 -12.04 3.89
CA VAL A 67 11.19 -10.75 4.59
C VAL A 67 12.54 -10.18 5.07
N GLU A 68 13.59 -10.99 5.21
CA GLU A 68 14.90 -10.50 5.66
C GLU A 68 15.53 -9.54 4.65
N LYS A 69 15.37 -9.80 3.34
CA LYS A 69 15.82 -8.86 2.30
C LYS A 69 15.15 -7.50 2.45
N PHE A 70 13.85 -7.49 2.65
CA PHE A 70 13.10 -6.26 2.89
C PHE A 70 13.57 -5.54 4.15
N GLN A 71 13.77 -6.26 5.25
CA GLN A 71 14.25 -5.67 6.50
C GLN A 71 15.67 -5.10 6.35
N LYS A 72 16.57 -5.78 5.63
CA LYS A 72 17.91 -5.27 5.32
C LYS A 72 17.85 -3.99 4.48
N TYR A 73 16.97 -3.95 3.48
CA TYR A 73 16.73 -2.74 2.68
C TYR A 73 16.22 -1.59 3.55
N CYS A 74 15.22 -1.84 4.39
CA CYS A 74 14.69 -0.84 5.32
C CYS A 74 15.78 -0.30 6.24
N LYS A 75 16.60 -1.18 6.84
CA LYS A 75 17.68 -0.78 7.74
C LYS A 75 18.72 0.09 7.03
N LYS A 76 19.08 -0.25 5.77
CA LYS A 76 20.00 0.55 4.94
C LYS A 76 19.48 1.96 4.69
N ASN A 77 18.15 2.13 4.63
CA ASN A 77 17.46 3.40 4.40
C ASN A 77 16.93 4.05 5.70
N GLU A 78 17.50 3.71 6.85
CA GLU A 78 17.16 4.28 8.16
C GLU A 78 15.69 4.08 8.56
N ILE A 79 15.08 2.98 8.10
CA ILE A 79 13.72 2.56 8.46
C ILE A 79 13.83 1.38 9.43
N ASN A 80 13.52 1.61 10.70
CA ASN A 80 13.58 0.57 11.73
C ASN A 80 12.21 -0.10 11.96
N ASN A 81 12.17 -1.12 12.83
CA ASN A 81 10.94 -1.85 13.13
C ASN A 81 9.84 -0.97 13.75
N GLN A 82 10.21 0.07 14.50
CA GLN A 82 9.24 1.01 15.04
C GLN A 82 8.60 1.86 13.94
N ASP A 83 9.40 2.25 12.93
CA ASP A 83 8.88 2.93 11.75
C ASP A 83 7.92 2.02 10.96
N LEU A 84 8.31 0.76 10.74
CA LEU A 84 7.44 -0.23 10.06
C LEU A 84 6.12 -0.44 10.81
N LYS A 85 6.14 -0.46 12.14
CA LYS A 85 4.93 -0.52 12.96
C LYS A 85 4.08 0.74 12.78
N ARG A 86 4.68 1.92 12.81
CA ARG A 86 4.00 3.22 12.61
C ARG A 86 3.45 3.39 11.20
N LEU A 87 4.01 2.71 10.21
CA LEU A 87 3.55 2.67 8.82
C LEU A 87 2.50 1.57 8.57
N GLY A 88 2.17 0.76 9.58
CA GLY A 88 1.15 -0.28 9.47
C GLY A 88 1.61 -1.58 8.81
N PHE A 89 2.92 -1.83 8.71
CA PHE A 89 3.47 -3.09 8.17
C PHE A 89 3.59 -4.20 9.20
N MET A 90 3.38 -3.91 10.48
CA MET A 90 3.48 -4.87 11.56
C MET A 90 2.17 -4.98 12.34
N SER A 91 1.86 -6.18 12.82
CA SER A 91 0.74 -6.43 13.72
C SER A 91 1.01 -5.85 15.12
N SER A 92 -0.02 -5.85 15.97
CA SER A 92 0.13 -5.50 17.39
C SER A 92 1.20 -6.34 18.11
N ASN A 93 1.32 -7.62 17.71
CA ASN A 93 2.29 -8.58 18.28
C ASN A 93 3.70 -8.43 17.68
N GLY A 94 3.95 -7.44 16.82
CA GLY A 94 5.26 -7.20 16.22
C GLY A 94 5.59 -8.12 15.03
N ASN A 95 4.66 -8.91 14.55
CA ASN A 95 4.85 -9.73 13.36
C ASN A 95 4.66 -8.91 12.08
N PHE A 96 5.50 -9.14 11.08
CA PHE A 96 5.35 -8.52 9.77
C PHE A 96 4.10 -9.07 9.07
N LEU A 97 3.28 -8.15 8.53
CA LEU A 97 1.96 -8.52 7.99
C LEU A 97 2.02 -9.11 6.58
N PHE A 98 2.91 -8.59 5.75
CA PHE A 98 2.95 -8.94 4.34
C PHE A 98 4.10 -9.90 4.05
N LYS A 99 3.76 -11.10 3.62
CA LYS A 99 4.71 -12.14 3.25
C LYS A 99 4.12 -12.92 2.09
N ASN A 100 4.85 -13.04 0.98
CA ASN A 100 4.42 -13.70 -0.24
C ASN A 100 3.04 -13.18 -0.73
N ARG A 101 2.94 -11.84 -0.89
CA ARG A 101 1.68 -11.18 -1.24
C ARG A 101 1.83 -10.20 -2.39
N ILE A 102 0.83 -10.20 -3.26
CA ILE A 102 0.58 -9.08 -4.18
C ILE A 102 0.05 -7.92 -3.34
N LEU A 103 0.57 -6.72 -3.57
CA LEU A 103 0.25 -5.52 -2.82
C LEU A 103 -0.45 -4.50 -3.72
N PHE A 104 -1.64 -4.09 -3.28
CA PHE A 104 -2.45 -3.04 -3.89
C PHE A 104 -2.30 -1.78 -3.04
N PRO A 105 -1.77 -0.66 -3.58
CA PRO A 105 -1.61 0.56 -2.81
C PRO A 105 -2.96 1.17 -2.45
N ILE A 106 -3.16 1.52 -1.20
CA ILE A 106 -4.31 2.31 -0.74
C ILE A 106 -3.91 3.77 -0.74
N LEU A 107 -4.64 4.58 -1.50
CA LEU A 107 -4.33 5.98 -1.72
C LEU A 107 -5.16 6.89 -0.82
N ASN A 108 -4.60 8.05 -0.47
CA ASN A 108 -5.37 9.16 0.06
C ASN A 108 -5.91 10.05 -1.08
N ILE A 109 -6.70 11.08 -0.75
CA ILE A 109 -7.28 12.00 -1.74
C ILE A 109 -6.25 12.81 -2.54
N ARG A 110 -4.97 12.82 -2.12
CA ARG A 110 -3.85 13.42 -2.84
C ARG A 110 -3.13 12.42 -3.72
N THR A 111 -3.68 11.21 -3.88
CA THR A 111 -3.06 10.09 -4.61
C THR A 111 -1.72 9.61 -4.03
N GLU A 112 -1.44 9.92 -2.76
CA GLU A 112 -0.28 9.40 -2.05
C GLU A 112 -0.61 8.03 -1.45
N THR A 113 0.27 7.04 -1.58
CA THR A 113 0.09 5.73 -0.95
C THR A 113 0.23 5.85 0.56
N VAL A 114 -0.81 5.45 1.29
CA VAL A 114 -0.87 5.53 2.76
C VAL A 114 -0.89 4.15 3.43
N ALA A 115 -1.20 3.10 2.67
CA ALA A 115 -1.28 1.72 3.14
C ALA A 115 -1.27 0.74 1.97
N PHE A 116 -1.39 -0.55 2.26
CA PHE A 116 -1.54 -1.59 1.26
C PHE A 116 -2.65 -2.58 1.64
N GLY A 117 -3.35 -3.08 0.61
CA GLY A 117 -4.07 -4.32 0.66
C GLY A 117 -3.20 -5.44 0.09
N GLY A 118 -3.08 -6.57 0.79
CA GLY A 118 -2.24 -7.68 0.39
C GLY A 118 -3.03 -8.94 0.04
N ARG A 119 -2.89 -9.47 -1.19
CA ARG A 119 -3.46 -10.75 -1.62
C ARG A 119 -2.41 -11.85 -1.49
N ALA A 120 -2.68 -12.87 -0.68
CA ALA A 120 -1.79 -14.02 -0.52
C ALA A 120 -1.69 -14.84 -1.81
N LEU A 121 -0.49 -15.31 -2.13
CA LEU A 121 -0.22 -16.26 -3.22
C LEU A 121 -0.12 -17.70 -2.74
N ASP A 122 -0.25 -17.92 -1.45
CA ASP A 122 -0.29 -19.23 -0.79
C ASP A 122 -1.52 -19.33 0.12
N ASP A 123 -1.72 -20.49 0.73
CA ASP A 123 -2.83 -20.77 1.62
C ASP A 123 -2.50 -20.46 3.11
N PHE A 124 -1.38 -19.81 3.39
CA PHE A 124 -1.00 -19.42 4.74
C PHE A 124 -1.68 -18.11 5.16
N GLY A 125 -2.58 -18.22 6.12
CA GLY A 125 -3.28 -17.08 6.71
C GLY A 125 -4.41 -16.52 5.82
N PRO A 126 -4.90 -15.31 6.12
CA PRO A 126 -6.05 -14.75 5.41
C PRO A 126 -5.71 -14.45 3.95
N LYS A 127 -6.63 -14.79 3.06
CA LYS A 127 -6.52 -14.54 1.61
C LYS A 127 -6.26 -13.07 1.28
N TYR A 128 -6.93 -12.16 2.00
CA TYR A 128 -6.72 -10.72 1.93
C TYR A 128 -6.38 -10.15 3.30
N LEU A 129 -5.45 -9.22 3.33
CA LEU A 129 -5.01 -8.56 4.55
C LEU A 129 -4.64 -7.11 4.23
N ASN A 130 -5.14 -6.17 5.03
CA ASN A 130 -4.76 -4.77 4.90
C ASN A 130 -3.69 -4.40 5.93
N SER A 131 -2.95 -3.33 5.64
CA SER A 131 -2.10 -2.66 6.63
C SER A 131 -2.85 -2.44 7.94
N SER A 132 -2.13 -2.52 9.06
CA SER A 132 -2.66 -2.04 10.33
C SER A 132 -2.94 -0.54 10.26
N GLU A 133 -3.85 -0.04 11.08
CA GLU A 133 -4.01 1.40 11.24
C GLU A 133 -2.70 2.06 11.65
N SER A 134 -2.44 3.21 11.09
CA SER A 134 -1.16 3.91 11.21
C SER A 134 -1.34 5.41 11.29
N LEU A 135 -0.23 6.15 11.36
CA LEU A 135 -0.23 7.60 11.25
C LEU A 135 -0.80 8.07 9.90
N LEU A 136 -0.50 7.34 8.82
CA LEU A 136 -0.92 7.69 7.46
C LEU A 136 -2.31 7.14 7.10
N TYR A 137 -2.74 6.03 7.74
CA TYR A 137 -3.90 5.24 7.33
C TYR A 137 -4.88 5.00 8.47
N LYS A 138 -6.14 5.35 8.24
CA LYS A 138 -7.30 5.01 9.07
C LYS A 138 -8.31 4.26 8.24
N LYS A 139 -8.59 3.01 8.60
CA LYS A 139 -9.42 2.09 7.81
C LYS A 139 -10.83 2.63 7.54
N ASN A 140 -11.41 3.32 8.53
CA ASN A 140 -12.73 3.91 8.43
C ASN A 140 -12.78 5.27 7.70
N LYS A 141 -11.63 5.79 7.25
CA LYS A 141 -11.52 7.08 6.53
C LYS A 141 -10.99 6.95 5.11
N ASN A 142 -10.64 5.73 4.69
CA ASN A 142 -10.04 5.48 3.39
C ASN A 142 -10.81 4.38 2.65
N LEU A 143 -11.30 4.69 1.47
CA LEU A 143 -11.76 3.72 0.49
C LEU A 143 -10.60 3.36 -0.44
N TYR A 144 -10.61 2.14 -0.97
CA TYR A 144 -9.70 1.77 -2.04
C TYR A 144 -10.19 2.37 -3.36
N PHE A 145 -9.32 3.03 -4.10
CA PHE A 145 -9.61 3.60 -5.42
C PHE A 145 -8.31 3.75 -6.24
N THR A 146 -8.46 3.89 -7.54
CA THR A 146 -7.35 4.11 -8.47
C THR A 146 -7.01 5.60 -8.62
N THR A 147 -5.85 5.92 -9.22
CA THR A 147 -5.36 7.31 -9.36
C THR A 147 -6.28 8.21 -10.17
N ASP A 148 -7.02 7.65 -11.12
CA ASP A 148 -7.95 8.37 -12.00
C ASP A 148 -9.40 8.44 -11.47
N PHE A 149 -9.65 7.87 -10.28
CA PHE A 149 -10.97 7.82 -9.65
C PHE A 149 -11.65 9.19 -9.53
N ILE A 150 -10.95 10.18 -8.97
CA ILE A 150 -11.52 11.51 -8.72
C ILE A 150 -11.88 12.22 -10.04
N SER A 151 -11.03 12.12 -11.05
CA SER A 151 -11.29 12.71 -12.37
C SER A 151 -12.46 12.01 -13.07
N SER A 152 -12.56 10.69 -12.93
CA SER A 152 -13.65 9.90 -13.50
C SER A 152 -15.00 10.24 -12.87
N ILE A 153 -15.07 10.39 -11.54
CA ILE A 153 -16.32 10.82 -10.86
C ILE A 153 -16.74 12.21 -11.36
N LYS A 154 -15.80 13.17 -11.40
CA LYS A 154 -16.11 14.53 -11.86
C LYS A 154 -16.67 14.54 -13.29
N LYS A 155 -16.16 13.68 -14.15
CA LYS A 155 -16.58 13.58 -15.57
C LYS A 155 -17.92 12.85 -15.72
N LYS A 156 -18.13 11.76 -14.98
CA LYS A 156 -19.28 10.87 -15.15
C LYS A 156 -20.46 11.21 -14.24
N GLY A 157 -20.19 11.84 -13.07
CA GLY A 157 -21.22 12.22 -12.09
C GLY A 157 -21.76 11.07 -11.23
N TYR A 158 -21.17 9.87 -11.34
CA TYR A 158 -21.53 8.71 -10.53
C TYR A 158 -20.31 7.83 -10.23
N VAL A 159 -20.45 6.90 -9.28
CA VAL A 159 -19.45 5.93 -8.88
C VAL A 159 -20.13 4.59 -8.56
N PHE A 160 -19.46 3.49 -8.88
CA PHE A 160 -19.84 2.16 -8.40
C PHE A 160 -19.01 1.83 -7.15
N LEU A 161 -19.67 1.31 -6.13
CA LEU A 161 -19.02 0.75 -4.95
C LEU A 161 -18.97 -0.77 -5.11
N VAL A 162 -17.78 -1.35 -5.01
CA VAL A 162 -17.50 -2.78 -5.15
C VAL A 162 -16.75 -3.31 -3.94
N GLU A 163 -16.71 -4.64 -3.75
CA GLU A 163 -16.14 -5.22 -2.52
C GLU A 163 -14.65 -5.56 -2.63
N GLY A 164 -14.18 -5.95 -3.82
CA GLY A 164 -12.83 -6.49 -4.02
C GLY A 164 -11.86 -5.55 -4.72
N TYR A 165 -10.56 -5.73 -4.46
CA TYR A 165 -9.49 -4.98 -5.11
C TYR A 165 -9.42 -5.19 -6.63
N PHE A 166 -9.91 -6.33 -7.13
CA PHE A 166 -9.92 -6.67 -8.55
C PHE A 166 -11.19 -6.18 -9.28
N ASP A 167 -12.14 -5.61 -8.53
CA ASP A 167 -13.43 -5.18 -9.08
C ASP A 167 -13.47 -3.66 -9.35
N VAL A 168 -12.41 -2.93 -8.96
CA VAL A 168 -12.28 -1.47 -9.07
C VAL A 168 -11.78 -1.03 -10.44
#